data_08e98d5fc0fedc189db9fb84ebdde231
#
_entry.id   08e98d5fc0fedc189db9fb84ebdde231
#
_cell.length_a   1.000
_cell.length_b   1.000
_cell.length_c   1.000
_cell.angle_alpha   90.00
_cell.angle_beta   90.00
_cell.angle_gamma   90.00
#
_symmetry.space_group_name_H-M   'P 1'
#
loop_
_entity.id
_entity.type
_entity.pdbx_description
1 polymer ?
#
loop_
_entity_poly.entity_id
_entity_poly.type
_entity_poly.pdbx_seq_one_letter_code
_entity_poly.pdbx_strand_id
1 'polypeptide(L)'
;MIKKKVLTQEQISEKLDYLRKQRDGLIVGDYRNYLYKLYMYLKERCSETEDGSCNPYPWQMLVALGRDDLHKSYLGYTYCDDLEALDYIKMQGYGKDKKIFITKEIDF
;
A
#
# COMPACT_ATOMS: atom_id res chain seq x y z
N MET A 1 23.76 -16.00 -2.19
CA MET A 1 22.41 -15.48 -2.48
C MET A 1 21.73 -15.04 -1.19
N ILE A 2 21.33 -13.81 -1.13
CA ILE A 2 20.66 -13.29 0.07
C ILE A 2 19.18 -13.64 0.00
N LYS A 3 18.71 -14.43 0.94
CA LYS A 3 17.28 -14.71 1.05
C LYS A 3 16.57 -13.49 1.59
N LYS A 4 15.50 -13.07 0.92
CA LYS A 4 14.64 -12.01 1.44
C LYS A 4 14.00 -12.51 2.72
N LYS A 5 14.20 -11.78 3.81
CA LYS A 5 13.64 -12.16 5.11
C LYS A 5 12.15 -11.83 5.14
N VAL A 6 11.34 -12.84 5.42
CA VAL A 6 9.89 -12.65 5.59
C VAL A 6 9.66 -12.02 6.96
N LEU A 7 8.84 -10.97 6.99
CA LEU A 7 8.50 -10.30 8.24
C LEU A 7 7.58 -11.18 9.09
N THR A 8 7.87 -11.25 10.39
CA THR A 8 6.97 -11.90 11.35
C THR A 8 5.79 -10.99 11.65
N GLN A 9 4.72 -11.54 12.23
CA GLN A 9 3.55 -10.75 12.65
C GLN A 9 3.95 -9.65 13.63
N GLU A 10 4.86 -9.94 14.54
CA GLU A 10 5.38 -8.97 15.50
C GLU A 10 6.11 -7.83 14.80
N GLN A 11 6.96 -8.15 13.82
CA GLN A 11 7.68 -7.15 13.04
C GLN A 11 6.72 -6.29 12.22
N ILE A 12 5.68 -6.89 11.64
CA ILE A 12 4.65 -6.15 10.91
C ILE A 12 3.93 -5.18 11.83
N SER A 13 3.56 -5.64 13.04
CA SER A 13 2.88 -4.79 14.02
C SER A 13 3.76 -3.60 14.44
N GLU A 14 5.04 -3.82 14.66
CA GLU A 14 5.99 -2.76 15.00
C GLU A 14 6.14 -1.75 13.86
N LYS A 15 6.27 -2.23 12.62
CA LYS A 15 6.36 -1.36 11.45
C LYS A 15 5.08 -0.57 11.23
N LEU A 16 3.92 -1.20 11.41
CA LEU A 16 2.63 -0.52 11.31
C LEU A 16 2.56 0.65 12.30
N ASP A 17 2.96 0.44 13.54
CA ASP A 17 2.94 1.49 14.55
C ASP A 17 3.90 2.62 14.20
N TYR A 18 5.10 2.29 13.73
CA TYR A 18 6.09 3.29 13.30
C TYR A 18 5.56 4.12 12.12
N LEU A 19 5.04 3.47 11.08
CA LEU A 19 4.54 4.15 9.90
C LEU A 19 3.33 5.02 10.24
N ARG A 20 2.44 4.52 11.09
CA ARG A 20 1.26 5.27 11.54
C ARG A 20 1.66 6.61 12.17
N LYS A 21 2.71 6.61 12.99
CA LYS A 21 3.18 7.84 13.64
C LYS A 21 3.66 8.88 12.64
N GLN A 22 4.03 8.46 11.43
CA GLN A 22 4.43 9.37 10.36
C GLN A 22 3.22 9.93 9.60
N ARG A 23 1.98 9.50 9.91
CA ARG A 23 0.76 9.85 9.20
C ARG A 23 -0.16 10.70 10.06
N ASP A 24 0.23 11.93 10.35
CA ASP A 24 -0.61 12.97 10.99
C ASP A 24 -1.31 12.53 12.28
N GLY A 25 -0.68 11.64 13.06
CA GLY A 25 -1.24 11.23 14.34
C GLY A 25 -2.48 10.34 14.25
N LEU A 26 -2.66 9.64 13.13
CA LEU A 26 -3.78 8.72 12.98
C LEU A 26 -3.80 7.64 14.05
N ILE A 27 -4.98 7.24 14.51
CA ILE A 27 -5.12 6.09 15.39
C ILE A 27 -4.90 4.79 14.59
N VAL A 28 -4.48 3.73 15.29
CA VAL A 28 -4.08 2.46 14.64
C VAL A 28 -5.22 1.89 13.78
N GLY A 29 -6.45 1.92 14.27
CA GLY A 29 -7.59 1.37 13.55
C GLY A 29 -7.84 2.09 12.23
N ASP A 30 -7.79 3.42 12.21
CA ASP A 30 -8.00 4.21 11.01
C ASP A 30 -6.88 3.97 10.01
N TYR A 31 -5.63 3.94 10.47
CA TYR A 31 -4.48 3.70 9.62
C TYR A 31 -4.57 2.32 8.93
N ARG A 32 -4.86 1.28 9.71
CA ARG A 32 -5.01 -0.09 9.18
C ARG A 32 -6.15 -0.16 8.17
N ASN A 33 -7.26 0.52 8.46
CA ASN A 33 -8.41 0.56 7.55
C ASN A 33 -8.04 1.20 6.22
N TYR A 34 -7.28 2.31 6.23
CA TYR A 34 -6.80 2.94 5.00
C TYR A 34 -5.92 1.98 4.20
N LEU A 35 -4.96 1.33 4.85
CA LEU A 35 -4.09 0.37 4.17
C LEU A 35 -4.88 -0.80 3.61
N TYR A 36 -5.85 -1.32 4.36
CA TYR A 36 -6.69 -2.43 3.91
C TYR A 36 -7.49 -2.05 2.67
N LYS A 37 -8.14 -0.90 2.69
CA LYS A 37 -8.93 -0.42 1.54
C LYS A 37 -8.05 -0.23 0.30
N LEU A 38 -6.88 0.36 0.47
CA LEU A 38 -5.96 0.53 -0.65
C LEU A 38 -5.49 -0.81 -1.20
N TYR A 39 -5.11 -1.72 -0.31
CA TYR A 39 -4.68 -3.05 -0.71
C TYR A 39 -5.76 -3.77 -1.52
N MET A 40 -7.00 -3.77 -1.03
CA MET A 40 -8.10 -4.43 -1.74
C MET A 40 -8.36 -3.81 -3.12
N TYR A 41 -8.26 -2.50 -3.23
CA TYR A 41 -8.38 -1.80 -4.50
C TYR A 41 -7.27 -2.23 -5.47
N LEU A 42 -6.02 -2.22 -5.00
CA LEU A 42 -4.87 -2.63 -5.82
C LEU A 42 -4.98 -4.09 -6.24
N LYS A 43 -5.42 -4.96 -5.35
CA LYS A 43 -5.61 -6.37 -5.64
C LYS A 43 -6.64 -6.57 -6.76
N GLU A 44 -7.76 -5.86 -6.69
CA GLU A 44 -8.78 -5.90 -7.73
C GLU A 44 -8.23 -5.40 -9.06
N ARG A 45 -7.52 -4.26 -9.06
CA ARG A 45 -6.95 -3.71 -10.29
C ARG A 45 -5.91 -4.65 -10.90
N CYS A 46 -5.07 -5.26 -10.06
CA CYS A 46 -4.07 -6.22 -10.55
C CYS A 46 -4.72 -7.46 -11.16
N SER A 47 -5.89 -7.87 -10.66
CA SER A 47 -6.59 -9.05 -11.20
C SER A 47 -7.17 -8.82 -12.60
N GLU A 48 -7.31 -7.56 -13.01
CA GLU A 48 -7.88 -7.19 -14.30
C GLU A 48 -6.85 -7.18 -15.45
N THR A 49 -5.57 -7.34 -15.14
CA THR A 49 -4.49 -7.26 -16.12
C THR A 49 -3.85 -8.62 -16.35
N GLU A 50 -3.24 -8.80 -17.53
CA GLU A 50 -2.61 -10.07 -17.90
C GLU A 50 -1.39 -10.39 -17.04
N ASP A 51 -0.58 -9.36 -16.72
CA ASP A 51 0.67 -9.58 -15.96
C ASP A 51 0.48 -9.46 -14.44
N GLY A 52 -0.75 -9.22 -13.98
CA GLY A 52 -1.02 -9.09 -12.56
C GLY A 52 -0.53 -7.81 -11.94
N SER A 53 -0.21 -6.78 -12.75
CA SER A 53 0.22 -5.49 -12.24
C SER A 53 -0.82 -4.41 -12.48
N CYS A 54 -0.72 -3.31 -11.75
CA CYS A 54 -1.56 -2.13 -11.97
C CYS A 54 -0.76 -0.86 -11.72
N ASN A 55 -1.26 0.25 -12.23
CA ASN A 55 -0.65 1.57 -12.03
C ASN A 55 -1.73 2.65 -11.95
N PRO A 56 -2.55 2.65 -10.89
CA PRO A 56 -3.57 3.69 -10.73
C PRO A 56 -2.94 5.06 -10.50
N TYR A 57 -3.69 6.11 -10.84
CA TYR A 57 -3.25 7.47 -10.51
C TYR A 57 -3.30 7.68 -8.99
N PRO A 58 -2.45 8.58 -8.45
CA PRO A 58 -2.45 8.84 -7.01
C PRO A 58 -3.82 9.24 -6.46
N TRP A 59 -4.58 10.06 -7.20
CA TRP A 59 -5.90 10.49 -6.73
C TRP A 59 -6.89 9.32 -6.65
N GLN A 60 -6.77 8.34 -7.56
CA GLN A 60 -7.62 7.15 -7.52
C GLN A 60 -7.32 6.32 -6.27
N MET A 61 -6.07 6.20 -5.91
CA MET A 61 -5.66 5.48 -4.71
C MET A 61 -6.11 6.22 -3.45
N LEU A 62 -6.04 7.55 -3.45
CA LEU A 62 -6.53 8.34 -2.32
C LEU A 62 -8.03 8.12 -2.10
N VAL A 63 -8.82 8.16 -3.17
CA VAL A 63 -10.25 7.89 -3.10
C VAL A 63 -10.52 6.47 -2.59
N ALA A 64 -9.73 5.50 -3.06
CA ALA A 64 -9.85 4.11 -2.62
C ALA A 64 -9.60 3.95 -1.13
N LEU A 65 -8.70 4.77 -0.56
CA LEU A 65 -8.46 4.80 0.88
C LEU A 65 -9.70 5.26 1.67
N GLY A 66 -10.60 5.99 1.01
CA GLY A 66 -11.73 6.62 1.67
C GLY A 66 -11.49 8.08 2.02
N ARG A 67 -10.52 8.74 1.38
CA ARG A 67 -10.24 10.15 1.59
C ARG A 67 -10.69 10.97 0.38
N ASP A 68 -11.06 12.22 0.63
CA ASP A 68 -11.54 13.12 -0.42
C ASP A 68 -10.71 14.42 -0.52
N ASP A 69 -9.61 14.49 0.22
CA ASP A 69 -8.73 15.66 0.20
C ASP A 69 -7.77 15.57 -1.01
N LEU A 70 -8.32 15.73 -2.21
CA LEU A 70 -7.59 15.51 -3.47
C LEU A 70 -6.34 16.37 -3.63
N HIS A 71 -6.26 17.52 -2.94
CA HIS A 71 -5.05 18.34 -2.93
C HIS A 71 -3.86 17.62 -2.26
N LYS A 72 -4.13 16.54 -1.54
CA LYS A 72 -3.10 15.67 -0.94
C LYS A 72 -3.03 14.32 -1.66
N SER A 73 -3.28 14.30 -2.97
CA SER A 73 -3.30 13.04 -3.73
C SER A 73 -1.98 12.26 -3.64
N TYR A 74 -0.86 12.95 -3.39
CA TYR A 74 0.43 12.29 -3.18
C TYR A 74 0.39 11.24 -2.06
N LEU A 75 -0.57 11.35 -1.13
CA LEU A 75 -0.73 10.35 -0.07
C LEU A 75 -1.07 8.96 -0.64
N GLY A 76 -1.65 8.90 -1.83
CA GLY A 76 -1.87 7.62 -2.50
C GLY A 76 -0.55 6.84 -2.65
N TYR A 77 0.50 7.49 -3.15
CA TYR A 77 1.82 6.87 -3.24
C TYR A 77 2.45 6.64 -1.86
N THR A 78 2.24 7.55 -0.93
CA THR A 78 2.76 7.40 0.42
C THR A 78 2.24 6.13 1.09
N TYR A 79 0.93 5.87 0.99
CA TYR A 79 0.35 4.64 1.54
C TYR A 79 0.79 3.40 0.75
N CYS A 80 1.02 3.53 -0.56
CA CYS A 80 1.62 2.45 -1.34
C CYS A 80 3.03 2.12 -0.82
N ASP A 81 3.84 3.13 -0.55
CA ASP A 81 5.17 2.91 0.02
C ASP A 81 5.07 2.17 1.36
N ASP A 82 4.06 2.49 2.17
CA ASP A 82 3.83 1.81 3.43
C ASP A 82 3.49 0.33 3.22
N LEU A 83 2.61 0.03 2.25
CA LEU A 83 2.29 -1.36 1.92
C LEU A 83 3.50 -2.12 1.42
N GLU A 84 4.36 -1.46 0.62
CA GLU A 84 5.60 -2.09 0.15
C GLU A 84 6.57 -2.35 1.30
N ALA A 85 6.69 -1.40 2.23
CA ALA A 85 7.54 -1.57 3.41
C ALA A 85 7.09 -2.74 4.28
N LEU A 86 5.79 -3.07 4.24
CA LEU A 86 5.21 -4.19 4.97
C LEU A 86 5.20 -5.50 4.15
N ASP A 87 5.78 -5.49 2.94
CA ASP A 87 5.88 -6.63 2.03
C ASP A 87 4.54 -7.12 1.45
N TYR A 88 3.51 -6.29 1.46
CA TYR A 88 2.22 -6.67 0.85
C TYR A 88 2.17 -6.40 -0.64
N ILE A 89 2.96 -5.44 -1.12
CA ILE A 89 3.06 -5.13 -2.55
C ILE A 89 4.52 -4.90 -2.92
N LYS A 90 4.79 -4.90 -4.23
CA LYS A 90 6.09 -4.52 -4.80
C LYS A 90 5.85 -3.55 -5.92
N MET A 91 6.61 -2.45 -5.95
CA MET A 91 6.54 -1.45 -7.00
C MET A 91 7.80 -1.48 -7.85
N GLN A 92 7.65 -1.41 -9.17
CA GLN A 92 8.74 -1.40 -10.13
C GLN A 92 8.55 -0.26 -11.12
N GLY A 93 9.65 0.37 -11.54
CA GLY A 93 9.62 1.44 -12.55
C GLY A 93 9.14 2.78 -12.00
N TYR A 94 8.95 3.72 -12.91
CA TYR A 94 8.59 5.09 -12.56
C TYR A 94 7.53 5.64 -13.51
N GLY A 95 6.72 6.57 -13.01
CA GLY A 95 5.74 7.27 -13.80
C GLY A 95 4.74 6.33 -14.48
N LYS A 96 4.52 6.52 -15.77
CA LYS A 96 3.58 5.70 -16.54
C LYS A 96 4.06 4.27 -16.76
N ASP A 97 5.34 4.00 -16.54
CA ASP A 97 5.90 2.65 -16.65
C ASP A 97 5.93 1.92 -15.31
N LYS A 98 5.43 2.57 -14.25
CA LYS A 98 5.37 1.95 -12.92
C LYS A 98 4.42 0.77 -12.93
N LYS A 99 4.83 -0.31 -12.28
CA LYS A 99 4.00 -1.51 -12.08
C LYS A 99 3.94 -1.85 -10.61
N ILE A 100 2.73 -2.06 -10.12
CA ILE A 100 2.47 -2.47 -8.75
C ILE A 100 1.97 -3.91 -8.77
N PHE A 101 2.61 -4.78 -8.00
CA PHE A 101 2.26 -6.19 -7.89
C PHE A 101 1.86 -6.51 -6.44
N ILE A 102 0.87 -7.39 -6.29
CA ILE A 102 0.53 -7.94 -4.96
C ILE A 102 1.53 -9.06 -4.66
N THR A 103 2.15 -9.03 -3.47
CA THR A 103 3.18 -10.01 -3.10
C THR A 103 2.73 -10.97 -2.00
N LYS A 104 1.73 -10.60 -1.20
CA LYS A 104 1.14 -11.53 -0.23
C LYS A 104 -0.24 -11.03 0.19
N GLU A 105 -1.02 -11.94 0.79
CA GLU A 105 -2.33 -11.59 1.32
C GLU A 105 -2.21 -10.71 2.56
N ILE A 106 -3.12 -9.73 2.68
CA ILE A 106 -3.17 -8.88 3.86
C ILE A 106 -3.80 -9.68 5.00
N ASP A 107 -3.25 -9.52 6.18
CA ASP A 107 -3.61 -10.32 7.36
C ASP A 107 -4.07 -9.47 8.55
N PHE A 108 -4.60 -8.29 8.27
CA PHE A 108 -5.18 -7.44 9.31
C PHE A 108 -6.46 -6.75 8.84
#